data_be52b9cd5c7739d57ebde2522da256e1
#
_entry.id   be52b9cd5c7739d57ebde2522da256e1
#
_cell.length_a   1.000
_cell.length_b   1.000
_cell.length_c   1.000
_cell.angle_alpha   90.00
_cell.angle_beta   90.00
_cell.angle_gamma   90.00
#
_symmetry.space_group_name_H-M   'P 1'
#
loop_
_entity.id
_entity.type
_entity.pdbx_description
1 polymer ?
#
loop_
_entity_poly.entity_id
_entity_poly.type
_entity_poly.pdbx_seq_one_letter_code
_entity_poly.pdbx_strand_id
1 'polypeptide(L)'
;MKMNLMKTLGSSAAIALLSGSTAFAYECIAPANPGGGWDFTCRQIANILYEIKAIDAPMQVTNMAGAGGGVAFANVATERTDDADLIVAASSATTTRLAQNAFAGMTADMVRFVGAIGADPGVIVVAKDSPFKNLSEMVEAIKANPGSVAFAGGS
;
A
#
# COMPACT_ATOMS: atom_id res chain seq x y z
N MET A 1 54.71 23.18 -56.00
CA MET A 1 53.35 22.57 -55.98
C MET A 1 52.96 22.38 -54.50
N LYS A 2 52.14 23.35 -53.98
CA LYS A 2 51.77 23.41 -52.57
C LYS A 2 50.34 22.81 -52.44
N MET A 3 50.24 21.74 -51.70
CA MET A 3 48.99 21.06 -51.45
C MET A 3 48.39 21.59 -50.12
N ASN A 4 47.27 22.26 -50.20
CA ASN A 4 46.54 22.77 -49.06
C ASN A 4 45.67 21.63 -48.46
N LEU A 5 46.01 21.30 -47.22
CA LEU A 5 45.21 20.32 -46.42
C LEU A 5 44.12 21.09 -45.71
N MET A 6 42.87 20.99 -46.17
CA MET A 6 41.70 21.53 -45.49
C MET A 6 41.35 20.66 -44.29
N LYS A 7 41.46 21.23 -43.08
CA LYS A 7 40.96 20.62 -41.83
C LYS A 7 39.46 20.83 -41.73
N THR A 8 38.68 19.76 -41.87
CA THR A 8 37.26 19.75 -41.52
C THR A 8 37.11 19.53 -40.02
N LEU A 9 36.72 20.60 -39.30
CA LEU A 9 36.26 20.45 -37.90
C LEU A 9 34.84 19.87 -37.92
N GLY A 10 34.71 18.61 -37.54
CA GLY A 10 33.42 18.00 -37.21
C GLY A 10 32.94 18.44 -35.84
N SER A 11 31.93 19.33 -35.81
CA SER A 11 31.20 19.62 -34.55
C SER A 11 30.29 18.46 -34.20
N SER A 12 30.72 17.63 -33.24
CA SER A 12 29.84 16.63 -32.61
C SER A 12 28.98 17.33 -31.56
N ALA A 13 27.74 17.63 -31.91
CA ALA A 13 26.75 18.06 -30.94
C ALA A 13 26.32 16.85 -30.10
N ALA A 14 26.77 16.76 -28.87
CA ALA A 14 26.30 15.80 -27.89
C ALA A 14 24.88 16.22 -27.43
N ILE A 15 23.86 15.55 -27.93
CA ILE A 15 22.49 15.66 -27.42
C ILE A 15 22.45 14.90 -26.09
N ALA A 16 22.53 15.63 -24.98
CA ALA A 16 22.27 15.10 -23.65
C ALA A 16 20.75 14.83 -23.55
N LEU A 17 20.33 13.58 -23.70
CA LEU A 17 19.02 13.13 -23.33
C LEU A 17 18.87 13.24 -21.81
N LEU A 18 18.28 14.34 -21.36
CA LEU A 18 17.78 14.48 -20.00
C LEU A 18 16.59 13.52 -19.86
N SER A 19 16.86 12.30 -19.43
CA SER A 19 15.85 11.39 -18.94
C SER A 19 15.31 11.97 -17.64
N GLY A 20 14.32 12.86 -17.75
CA GLY A 20 13.58 13.34 -16.60
C GLY A 20 12.82 12.17 -16.01
N SER A 21 13.40 11.50 -15.00
CA SER A 21 12.63 10.67 -14.10
C SER A 21 11.62 11.60 -13.44
N THR A 22 10.34 11.43 -13.70
CA THR A 22 9.29 12.03 -12.89
C THR A 22 9.39 11.36 -11.51
N ALA A 23 10.22 11.91 -10.64
CA ALA A 23 10.19 11.54 -9.24
C ALA A 23 8.84 12.04 -8.72
N PHE A 24 7.97 11.12 -8.33
CA PHE A 24 6.81 11.49 -7.53
C PHE A 24 7.34 12.00 -6.20
N ALA A 25 6.90 13.19 -5.80
CA ALA A 25 7.32 13.79 -4.54
C ALA A 25 6.65 13.10 -3.33
N TYR A 26 5.53 12.38 -3.56
CA TYR A 26 4.74 11.73 -2.50
C TYR A 26 4.41 10.30 -2.90
N GLU A 27 4.46 9.39 -1.94
CA GLU A 27 4.13 7.98 -2.16
C GLU A 27 3.22 7.44 -1.05
N CYS A 28 2.22 6.62 -1.45
CA CYS A 28 1.45 5.79 -0.53
C CYS A 28 1.69 4.31 -0.82
N ILE A 29 2.30 3.60 0.12
CA ILE A 29 2.41 2.14 0.03
C ILE A 29 1.09 1.53 0.49
N ALA A 30 0.49 0.72 -0.39
CA ALA A 30 -0.67 -0.09 -0.10
C ALA A 30 -0.25 -1.53 0.17
N PRO A 31 -0.37 -2.05 1.41
CA PRO A 31 0.00 -3.42 1.77
C PRO A 31 -0.97 -4.48 1.23
N ALA A 32 -1.42 -4.32 0.00
CA ALA A 32 -2.43 -5.14 -0.66
C ALA A 32 -2.14 -5.28 -2.15
N ASN A 33 -2.77 -6.27 -2.78
CA ASN A 33 -2.88 -6.32 -4.23
C ASN A 33 -3.72 -5.14 -4.75
N PRO A 34 -3.54 -4.72 -6.01
CA PRO A 34 -4.40 -3.75 -6.64
C PRO A 34 -5.89 -4.12 -6.51
N GLY A 35 -6.72 -3.16 -6.10
CA GLY A 35 -8.16 -3.37 -5.82
C GLY A 35 -8.49 -3.83 -4.41
N GLY A 36 -7.50 -4.13 -3.56
CA GLY A 36 -7.71 -4.41 -2.14
C GLY A 36 -8.04 -3.16 -1.32
N GLY A 37 -8.50 -3.34 -0.08
CA GLY A 37 -8.95 -2.23 0.78
C GLY A 37 -7.87 -1.16 1.00
N TRP A 38 -6.63 -1.55 1.26
CA TRP A 38 -5.53 -0.59 1.43
C TRP A 38 -5.12 0.08 0.11
N ASP A 39 -5.25 -0.59 -1.04
CA ASP A 39 -5.06 0.04 -2.34
C ASP A 39 -6.11 1.13 -2.58
N PHE A 40 -7.38 0.80 -2.32
CA PHE A 40 -8.47 1.78 -2.38
C PHE A 40 -8.20 2.97 -1.45
N THR A 41 -7.79 2.72 -0.21
CA THR A 41 -7.43 3.74 0.76
C THR A 41 -6.35 4.68 0.24
N CYS A 42 -5.21 4.14 -0.25
CA CYS A 42 -4.13 4.93 -0.80
C CYS A 42 -4.58 5.78 -2.00
N ARG A 43 -5.37 5.21 -2.91
CA ARG A 43 -5.85 5.95 -4.09
C ARG A 43 -6.81 7.06 -3.71
N GLN A 44 -7.69 6.83 -2.74
CA GLN A 44 -8.61 7.88 -2.28
C GLN A 44 -7.87 9.03 -1.60
N ILE A 45 -6.95 8.74 -0.68
CA ILE A 45 -6.19 9.80 0.00
C ILE A 45 -5.29 10.56 -0.99
N ALA A 46 -4.65 9.86 -1.93
CA ALA A 46 -3.83 10.48 -2.97
C ALA A 46 -4.64 11.49 -3.81
N ASN A 47 -5.82 11.08 -4.26
CA ASN A 47 -6.71 11.95 -5.04
C ASN A 47 -7.20 13.14 -4.22
N ILE A 48 -7.68 12.91 -2.99
CA ILE A 48 -8.21 13.97 -2.14
C ILE A 48 -7.14 15.00 -1.81
N LEU A 49 -5.96 14.58 -1.39
CA LEU A 49 -4.87 15.49 -1.02
C LEU A 49 -4.43 16.37 -2.21
N TYR A 50 -4.40 15.82 -3.41
CA TYR A 50 -4.09 16.58 -4.62
C TYR A 50 -5.23 17.53 -5.01
N GLU A 51 -6.48 17.07 -4.92
CA GLU A 51 -7.68 17.84 -5.27
C GLU A 51 -7.86 19.07 -4.38
N ILE A 52 -7.65 18.91 -3.07
CA ILE A 52 -7.70 20.01 -2.10
C ILE A 52 -6.41 20.85 -2.05
N LYS A 53 -5.42 20.54 -2.91
CA LYS A 53 -4.11 21.20 -2.99
C LYS A 53 -3.31 21.16 -1.68
N ALA A 54 -3.47 20.10 -0.91
CA ALA A 54 -2.63 19.83 0.26
C ALA A 54 -1.24 19.32 -0.15
N ILE A 55 -1.13 18.75 -1.34
CA ILE A 55 0.12 18.37 -2.01
C ILE A 55 0.14 19.03 -3.40
N ASP A 56 1.33 19.38 -3.87
CA ASP A 56 1.56 20.12 -5.13
C ASP A 56 1.78 19.21 -6.34
N ALA A 57 1.98 17.91 -6.12
CA ALA A 57 2.12 16.89 -7.16
C ALA A 57 1.26 15.66 -6.85
N PRO A 58 0.85 14.89 -7.89
CA PRO A 58 0.15 13.63 -7.67
C PRO A 58 0.96 12.64 -6.85
N MET A 59 0.29 11.98 -5.89
CA MET A 59 0.91 10.94 -5.07
C MET A 59 0.92 9.60 -5.82
N GLN A 60 2.07 8.93 -5.84
CA GLN A 60 2.19 7.57 -6.36
C GLN A 60 1.56 6.57 -5.38
N VAL A 61 0.87 5.56 -5.90
CA VAL A 61 0.38 4.43 -5.11
C VAL A 61 1.15 3.17 -5.51
N THR A 62 1.88 2.61 -4.56
CA THR A 62 2.69 1.40 -4.74
C THR A 62 2.08 0.24 -3.98
N ASN A 63 1.69 -0.82 -4.68
CA ASN A 63 1.17 -2.03 -4.05
C ASN A 63 2.30 -2.94 -3.57
N MET A 64 2.27 -3.30 -2.28
CA MET A 64 3.28 -4.15 -1.65
C MET A 64 2.57 -5.21 -0.78
N ALA A 65 1.96 -6.20 -1.43
CA ALA A 65 1.25 -7.28 -0.75
C ALA A 65 2.22 -8.29 -0.11
N GLY A 66 1.78 -8.95 0.93
CA GLY A 66 2.50 -10.07 1.55
C GLY A 66 2.45 -10.06 3.08
N ALA A 67 2.42 -11.25 3.66
CA ALA A 67 2.40 -11.49 5.11
C ALA A 67 1.32 -10.69 5.87
N GLY A 68 0.16 -10.44 5.24
CA GLY A 68 -0.91 -9.62 5.84
C GLY A 68 -0.51 -8.17 6.13
N GLY A 69 0.33 -7.61 5.27
CA GLY A 69 0.88 -6.26 5.38
C GLY A 69 2.28 -6.18 6.00
N GLY A 70 2.82 -7.31 6.49
CA GLY A 70 4.12 -7.33 7.15
C GLY A 70 5.29 -6.96 6.22
N VAL A 71 5.21 -7.30 4.93
CA VAL A 71 6.24 -6.95 3.94
C VAL A 71 6.34 -5.43 3.79
N ALA A 72 5.20 -4.78 3.60
CA ALA A 72 5.17 -3.32 3.48
C ALA A 72 5.58 -2.63 4.78
N PHE A 73 5.12 -3.14 5.92
CA PHE A 73 5.50 -2.59 7.23
C PHE A 73 7.01 -2.67 7.46
N ALA A 74 7.62 -3.83 7.18
CA ALA A 74 9.06 -4.01 7.30
C ALA A 74 9.83 -3.05 6.37
N ASN A 75 9.42 -2.94 5.11
CA ASN A 75 10.03 -2.02 4.15
C ASN A 75 10.03 -0.57 4.68
N VAL A 76 8.88 -0.08 5.14
CA VAL A 76 8.76 1.29 5.67
C VAL A 76 9.59 1.46 6.95
N ALA A 77 9.54 0.49 7.86
CA ALA A 77 10.17 0.59 9.17
C ALA A 77 11.69 0.38 9.16
N THR A 78 12.25 -0.26 8.13
CA THR A 78 13.69 -0.60 8.09
C THR A 78 14.45 -0.06 6.89
N GLU A 79 13.79 0.07 5.73
CA GLU A 79 14.43 0.47 4.48
C GLU A 79 14.17 1.94 4.10
N ARG A 80 13.05 2.50 4.57
CA ARG A 80 12.55 3.82 4.17
C ARG A 80 12.35 4.76 5.37
N THR A 81 13.20 4.68 6.39
CA THR A 81 13.07 5.40 7.67
C THR A 81 13.17 6.92 7.56
N ASP A 82 13.91 7.42 6.59
CA ASP A 82 14.16 8.85 6.39
C ASP A 82 13.30 9.47 5.27
N ASP A 83 12.34 8.72 4.75
CA ASP A 83 11.48 9.17 3.67
C ASP A 83 10.27 9.94 4.24
N ALA A 84 10.38 11.26 4.24
CA ALA A 84 9.37 12.14 4.83
C ALA A 84 8.09 12.25 3.98
N ASP A 85 8.17 11.91 2.70
CA ASP A 85 7.06 12.00 1.73
C ASP A 85 6.34 10.66 1.51
N LEU A 86 6.67 9.67 2.35
CA LEU A 86 6.11 8.33 2.33
C LEU A 86 5.03 8.14 3.40
N ILE A 87 3.88 7.62 2.99
CA ILE A 87 2.87 7.10 3.89
C ILE A 87 2.57 5.63 3.58
N VAL A 88 2.07 4.90 4.55
CA VAL A 88 1.62 3.51 4.39
C VAL A 88 0.19 3.38 4.91
N ALA A 89 -0.66 2.72 4.12
CA ALA A 89 -2.00 2.40 4.58
C ALA A 89 -1.96 1.31 5.66
N ALA A 90 -2.68 1.54 6.74
CA ALA A 90 -2.77 0.64 7.88
C ALA A 90 -4.22 0.52 8.35
N SER A 91 -4.50 -0.49 9.16
CA SER A 91 -5.80 -0.68 9.80
C SER A 91 -5.61 -1.31 11.18
N SER A 92 -6.73 -1.55 11.89
CA SER A 92 -6.71 -2.33 13.12
C SER A 92 -6.09 -3.73 12.94
N ALA A 93 -6.12 -4.30 11.74
CA ALA A 93 -5.42 -5.55 11.44
C ALA A 93 -3.90 -5.40 11.58
N THR A 94 -3.32 -4.28 11.16
CA THR A 94 -1.88 -3.99 11.31
C THR A 94 -1.50 -3.93 12.78
N THR A 95 -2.22 -3.16 13.59
CA THR A 95 -1.93 -3.04 15.04
C THR A 95 -2.14 -4.35 15.78
N THR A 96 -3.15 -5.13 15.41
CA THR A 96 -3.39 -6.47 15.98
C THR A 96 -2.23 -7.42 15.66
N ARG A 97 -1.73 -7.44 14.42
CA ARG A 97 -0.60 -8.28 14.02
C ARG A 97 0.70 -7.89 14.72
N LEU A 98 0.94 -6.59 14.90
CA LEU A 98 2.07 -6.09 15.70
C LEU A 98 1.97 -6.57 17.16
N ALA A 99 0.78 -6.43 17.79
CA ALA A 99 0.56 -6.90 19.16
C ALA A 99 0.72 -8.42 19.31
N GLN A 100 0.42 -9.19 18.25
CA GLN A 100 0.62 -10.64 18.21
C GLN A 100 2.06 -11.04 17.87
N ASN A 101 2.98 -10.09 17.65
CA ASN A 101 4.33 -10.33 17.12
C ASN A 101 4.32 -11.13 15.79
N ALA A 102 3.27 -10.95 14.98
CA ALA A 102 3.12 -11.63 13.69
C ALA A 102 4.01 -11.03 12.60
N PHE A 103 4.53 -9.81 12.81
CA PHE A 103 5.56 -9.18 12.00
C PHE A 103 6.88 -9.28 12.77
N ALA A 104 7.58 -10.41 12.60
CA ALA A 104 8.73 -10.79 13.42
C ALA A 104 9.75 -9.64 13.60
N GLY A 105 9.98 -9.25 14.85
CA GLY A 105 10.91 -8.20 15.21
C GLY A 105 10.42 -6.77 14.96
N MET A 106 9.19 -6.58 14.48
CA MET A 106 8.59 -5.27 14.23
C MET A 106 7.71 -4.85 15.40
N THR A 107 7.77 -3.57 15.75
CA THR A 107 6.99 -2.97 16.83
C THR A 107 6.29 -1.70 16.34
N ALA A 108 5.24 -1.27 17.05
CA ALA A 108 4.43 -0.12 16.63
C ALA A 108 5.17 1.22 16.71
N ASP A 109 6.21 1.32 17.52
CA ASP A 109 7.05 2.50 17.68
C ASP A 109 8.09 2.70 16.56
N MET A 110 8.26 1.71 15.68
CA MET A 110 9.09 1.85 14.48
C MET A 110 8.46 2.73 13.40
N VAL A 111 7.18 3.05 13.52
CA VAL A 111 6.46 3.96 12.61
C VAL A 111 5.63 4.96 13.42
N ARG A 112 5.22 6.06 12.77
CA ARG A 112 4.32 7.04 13.38
C ARG A 112 2.94 6.93 12.74
N PHE A 113 1.92 6.59 13.55
CA PHE A 113 0.53 6.67 13.12
C PHE A 113 0.09 8.13 13.08
N VAL A 114 -0.23 8.64 11.89
CA VAL A 114 -0.52 10.07 11.68
C VAL A 114 -2.00 10.42 11.80
N GLY A 115 -2.90 9.46 11.57
CA GLY A 115 -4.34 9.69 11.70
C GLY A 115 -5.18 8.52 11.20
N ALA A 116 -6.46 8.54 11.55
CA ALA A 116 -7.48 7.65 11.01
C ALA A 116 -8.34 8.43 10.02
N ILE A 117 -8.60 7.85 8.85
CA ILE A 117 -9.33 8.47 7.75
C ILE A 117 -10.75 7.91 7.58
N GLY A 118 -11.09 6.84 8.29
CA GLY A 118 -12.40 6.22 8.24
C GLY A 118 -12.48 4.97 9.10
N ALA A 119 -13.69 4.43 9.19
CA ALA A 119 -13.97 3.13 9.79
C ALA A 119 -14.73 2.27 8.78
N ASP A 120 -14.31 1.01 8.67
CA ASP A 120 -14.96 0.02 7.82
C ASP A 120 -15.49 -1.12 8.72
N PRO A 121 -16.80 -1.13 9.04
CA PRO A 121 -17.40 -2.16 9.85
C PRO A 121 -17.35 -3.53 9.15
N GLY A 122 -16.80 -4.53 9.84
CA GLY A 122 -16.84 -5.90 9.36
C GLY A 122 -18.26 -6.45 9.29
N VAL A 123 -18.55 -7.24 8.27
CA VAL A 123 -19.83 -7.93 8.10
C VAL A 123 -19.61 -9.43 7.94
N ILE A 124 -20.57 -10.23 8.38
CA ILE A 124 -20.62 -11.66 8.10
C ILE A 124 -21.67 -11.86 7.00
N VAL A 125 -21.27 -12.49 5.92
CA VAL A 125 -22.16 -12.83 4.81
C VAL A 125 -22.21 -14.33 4.62
N VAL A 126 -23.38 -14.83 4.18
CA VAL A 126 -23.59 -16.23 3.82
C VAL A 126 -24.25 -16.30 2.44
N ALA A 127 -24.18 -17.44 1.78
CA ALA A 127 -24.89 -17.65 0.52
C ALA A 127 -26.42 -17.44 0.69
N LYS A 128 -27.07 -16.99 -0.39
CA LYS A 128 -28.54 -16.69 -0.37
C LYS A 128 -29.37 -17.85 0.10
N ASP A 129 -28.97 -19.07 -0.21
CA ASP A 129 -29.61 -20.33 0.13
C ASP A 129 -29.07 -20.98 1.41
N SER A 130 -28.23 -20.27 2.15
CA SER A 130 -27.68 -20.72 3.44
C SER A 130 -28.81 -21.11 4.40
N PRO A 131 -28.62 -22.19 5.18
CA PRO A 131 -29.55 -22.55 6.25
C PRO A 131 -29.61 -21.51 7.37
N PHE A 132 -28.53 -20.70 7.55
CA PHE A 132 -28.48 -19.71 8.60
C PHE A 132 -29.19 -18.42 8.20
N LYS A 133 -30.17 -18.00 8.99
CA LYS A 133 -30.93 -16.76 8.77
C LYS A 133 -30.45 -15.60 9.64
N ASN A 134 -29.66 -15.90 10.67
CA ASN A 134 -29.07 -14.94 11.59
C ASN A 134 -27.81 -15.52 12.24
N LEU A 135 -27.05 -14.64 12.92
CA LEU A 135 -25.81 -15.00 13.58
C LEU A 135 -26.01 -16.06 14.69
N SER A 136 -27.14 -15.99 15.43
CA SER A 136 -27.40 -16.92 16.54
C SER A 136 -27.51 -18.35 16.05
N GLU A 137 -28.25 -18.61 14.96
CA GLU A 137 -28.34 -19.94 14.36
C GLU A 137 -26.98 -20.50 13.93
N MET A 138 -26.14 -19.66 13.35
CA MET A 138 -24.80 -20.04 12.96
C MET A 138 -23.93 -20.37 14.20
N VAL A 139 -24.01 -19.56 15.26
CA VAL A 139 -23.29 -19.79 16.51
C VAL A 139 -23.72 -21.10 17.19
N GLU A 140 -25.01 -21.41 17.22
CA GLU A 140 -25.51 -22.68 17.78
C GLU A 140 -25.02 -23.88 16.97
N ALA A 141 -24.97 -23.77 15.63
CA ALA A 141 -24.42 -24.83 14.79
C ALA A 141 -22.93 -25.06 15.07
N ILE A 142 -22.16 -23.98 15.24
CA ILE A 142 -20.73 -24.06 15.59
C ILE A 142 -20.53 -24.70 16.97
N LYS A 143 -21.37 -24.35 17.97
CA LYS A 143 -21.30 -24.95 19.30
C LYS A 143 -21.61 -26.44 19.26
N ALA A 144 -22.61 -26.84 18.45
CA ALA A 144 -22.99 -28.27 18.29
C ALA A 144 -21.88 -29.04 17.55
N ASN A 145 -21.25 -28.45 16.55
CA ASN A 145 -20.15 -29.04 15.78
C ASN A 145 -19.19 -27.96 15.31
N PRO A 146 -18.05 -27.73 16.00
CA PRO A 146 -17.08 -26.68 15.66
C PRO A 146 -16.52 -26.73 14.24
N GLY A 147 -16.56 -27.91 13.59
CA GLY A 147 -16.12 -28.10 12.22
C GLY A 147 -17.20 -27.88 11.16
N SER A 148 -18.45 -27.58 11.54
CA SER A 148 -19.57 -27.49 10.62
C SER A 148 -19.60 -26.23 9.77
N VAL A 149 -18.89 -25.18 10.14
CA VAL A 149 -18.89 -23.89 9.48
C VAL A 149 -17.47 -23.48 9.13
N ALA A 150 -17.21 -23.30 7.85
CA ALA A 150 -15.94 -22.75 7.37
C ALA A 150 -16.05 -21.23 7.20
N PHE A 151 -15.03 -20.50 7.65
CA PHE A 151 -14.92 -19.07 7.48
C PHE A 151 -13.87 -18.74 6.42
N ALA A 152 -14.19 -17.79 5.55
CA ALA A 152 -13.24 -17.15 4.66
C ALA A 152 -13.26 -15.65 4.94
N GLY A 153 -12.09 -15.04 4.93
CA GLY A 153 -11.95 -13.62 5.15
C GLY A 153 -10.55 -13.16 4.80
N GLY A 154 -10.40 -11.86 4.67
CA GLY A 154 -9.16 -11.21 4.36
C GLY A 154 -9.41 -9.78 3.92
N SER A 155 -8.35 -8.96 3.94
CA SER A 155 -8.34 -7.58 3.44
C SER A 155 -7.33 -7.45 2.30
#